data_384a922f8506750ee7b20d60b7e40dd2
#
_entry.id   384a922f8506750ee7b20d60b7e40dd2
#
_cell.length_a   1.000
_cell.length_b   1.000
_cell.length_c   1.000
_cell.angle_alpha   90.00
_cell.angle_beta   90.00
_cell.angle_gamma   90.00
#
_symmetry.space_group_name_H-M   'P 1'
#
loop_
_entity.id
_entity.type
_entity.pdbx_description
1 polymer ?
#
loop_
_entity_poly.entity_id
_entity_poly.type
_entity_poly.pdbx_seq_one_letter_code
_entity_poly.pdbx_strand_id
1 'polypeptide(L)'
;MNSTAIRAADRFTGRIPRSRRPIPSRAQENTMPTFQTPEPIAVAVEVLSGTVTVIASDRTDTVVAVRPADAAKKADVRAAEQTRVDFADGALTVTTPKDWRTYTPFGGNPSIEVTVEVPTGSGFRGTAGVGRILGAGELGDCVLEVSAGDIVVERPLGSVTAKTAQGNIRIGEATRGVLRLETSVGDLEVGIRPGSAARLETTVASGAVHNQLGPVDGAQDYEHTVRVYARSALGNVVIQHASAA
;
A
#
# COMPACT_ATOMS: atom_id res chain seq x y z
N MET A 1 68.39 72.13 4.17
CA MET A 1 69.30 71.08 3.66
C MET A 1 68.51 69.77 3.72
N ASN A 2 68.09 69.35 2.60
CA ASN A 2 68.09 67.96 2.15
C ASN A 2 67.34 66.95 2.98
N SER A 3 66.54 66.09 2.49
CA SER A 3 66.31 65.51 1.19
C SER A 3 65.33 64.38 1.40
N THR A 4 64.30 64.32 0.61
CA THR A 4 63.98 63.21 -0.30
C THR A 4 63.98 61.79 0.31
N ALA A 5 62.92 61.00 0.24
CA ALA A 5 62.50 60.22 -0.86
C ALA A 5 61.41 59.28 -0.47
N ILE A 6 60.28 59.27 -1.20
CA ILE A 6 59.91 58.24 -2.16
C ILE A 6 59.77 56.81 -1.62
N ARG A 7 58.69 56.38 -1.48
CA ARG A 7 57.90 55.62 -2.16
C ARG A 7 57.77 54.20 -2.17
N ALA A 8 56.91 53.52 -1.88
CA ALA A 8 56.34 52.51 -2.79
C ALA A 8 55.02 52.01 -2.27
N ALA A 9 54.09 52.11 -3.13
CA ALA A 9 52.82 51.44 -2.94
C ALA A 9 53.00 49.99 -3.27
N ASP A 10 52.66 49.14 -2.35
CA ASP A 10 52.54 47.71 -2.62
C ASP A 10 51.07 47.32 -2.61
N ARG A 11 50.59 46.98 -3.83
CA ARG A 11 49.25 46.50 -4.07
C ARG A 11 49.16 45.06 -3.59
N PHE A 12 48.63 44.84 -2.39
CA PHE A 12 48.30 43.52 -1.93
C PHE A 12 46.96 43.08 -2.57
N THR A 13 47.04 42.40 -3.72
CA THR A 13 45.91 41.69 -4.32
C THR A 13 45.73 40.39 -3.53
N GLY A 14 45.07 40.51 -2.39
CA GLY A 14 44.64 39.36 -1.58
C GLY A 14 43.45 38.65 -2.29
N ARG A 15 43.77 37.58 -2.99
CA ARG A 15 42.81 36.65 -3.56
C ARG A 15 42.15 35.93 -2.41
N ILE A 16 40.89 36.29 -2.10
CA ILE A 16 40.04 35.63 -1.11
C ILE A 16 39.83 34.18 -1.60
N PRO A 17 40.21 33.15 -0.84
CA PRO A 17 39.91 31.79 -1.18
C PRO A 17 38.38 31.62 -1.07
N ARG A 18 37.73 31.31 -2.18
CA ARG A 18 36.33 30.88 -2.20
C ARG A 18 36.22 29.64 -1.29
N SER A 19 35.61 29.83 -0.13
CA SER A 19 35.19 28.73 0.72
C SER A 19 34.30 27.79 -0.12
N ARG A 20 34.84 26.63 -0.43
CA ARG A 20 34.03 25.53 -0.96
C ARG A 20 32.98 25.22 0.11
N ARG A 21 31.73 25.58 -0.18
CA ARG A 21 30.62 25.02 0.58
C ARG A 21 30.75 23.50 0.51
N PRO A 22 30.73 22.79 1.64
CA PRO A 22 30.71 21.35 1.64
C PRO A 22 29.43 20.94 0.88
N ILE A 23 29.61 20.24 -0.22
CA ILE A 23 28.54 19.52 -0.89
C ILE A 23 28.08 18.50 0.16
N PRO A 24 26.80 18.51 0.59
CA PRO A 24 26.35 17.47 1.49
C PRO A 24 26.53 16.14 0.74
N SER A 25 27.42 15.32 1.26
CA SER A 25 27.59 13.93 0.85
C SER A 25 26.23 13.27 1.02
N ARG A 26 25.56 12.96 -0.08
CA ARG A 26 24.31 12.22 -0.13
C ARG A 26 24.67 10.74 0.12
N ALA A 27 25.09 10.45 1.35
CA ALA A 27 24.97 9.11 1.88
C ALA A 27 23.46 8.89 1.97
N GLN A 28 22.89 8.13 1.04
CA GLN A 28 21.55 7.60 1.16
C GLN A 28 21.59 6.59 2.30
N GLU A 29 21.47 7.08 3.52
CA GLU A 29 20.91 6.29 4.59
C GLU A 29 19.51 5.87 4.07
N ASN A 30 19.30 4.59 4.05
CA ASN A 30 18.01 3.96 3.75
C ASN A 30 17.07 4.25 4.94
N THR A 31 16.81 5.54 5.14
CA THR A 31 15.98 6.02 6.25
C THR A 31 14.55 5.75 5.87
N MET A 32 13.96 4.73 6.50
CA MET A 32 12.53 4.48 6.40
C MET A 32 11.81 5.68 7.02
N PRO A 33 11.02 6.45 6.25
CA PRO A 33 10.22 7.53 6.81
C PRO A 33 9.35 7.00 7.96
N THR A 34 9.47 7.65 9.11
CA THR A 34 8.70 7.30 10.31
C THR A 34 7.94 8.52 10.78
N PHE A 35 6.66 8.35 11.04
CA PHE A 35 5.75 9.41 11.48
C PHE A 35 5.11 9.02 12.80
N GLN A 36 4.97 9.95 13.72
CA GLN A 36 4.24 9.73 14.96
C GLN A 36 2.73 9.75 14.67
N THR A 37 2.09 8.63 14.89
CA THR A 37 0.66 8.42 14.60
C THR A 37 0.03 7.61 15.73
N PRO A 38 -0.29 8.26 16.88
CA PRO A 38 -0.88 7.57 18.02
C PRO A 38 -2.31 7.09 17.77
N GLU A 39 -2.95 7.60 16.72
CA GLU A 39 -4.31 7.24 16.30
C GLU A 39 -4.30 6.57 14.93
N PRO A 40 -5.35 5.80 14.58
CA PRO A 40 -5.50 5.24 13.25
C PRO A 40 -5.46 6.32 12.16
N ILE A 41 -4.81 6.03 11.05
CA ILE A 41 -4.63 6.96 9.93
C ILE A 41 -5.31 6.46 8.65
N ALA A 42 -5.42 7.35 7.67
CA ALA A 42 -5.78 6.97 6.31
C ALA A 42 -4.52 6.73 5.47
N VAL A 43 -4.40 5.54 4.88
CA VAL A 43 -3.29 5.17 4.00
C VAL A 43 -3.76 5.11 2.56
N ALA A 44 -3.10 5.82 1.67
CA ALA A 44 -3.32 5.75 0.22
C ALA A 44 -2.03 5.36 -0.49
N VAL A 45 -2.04 4.23 -1.20
CA VAL A 45 -0.89 3.74 -1.96
C VAL A 45 -1.28 3.56 -3.41
N GLU A 46 -0.54 4.20 -4.31
CA GLU A 46 -0.72 4.06 -5.76
C GLU A 46 0.59 3.64 -6.42
N VAL A 47 0.62 2.43 -7.00
CA VAL A 47 1.78 1.88 -7.69
C VAL A 47 1.41 1.37 -9.09
N LEU A 48 2.36 1.42 -10.02
CA LEU A 48 2.15 0.88 -11.36
C LEU A 48 2.33 -0.64 -11.39
N SER A 49 3.38 -1.13 -10.74
CA SER A 49 3.67 -2.56 -10.65
C SER A 49 4.43 -2.86 -9.37
N GLY A 50 4.11 -3.97 -8.73
CA GLY A 50 4.81 -4.43 -7.54
C GLY A 50 3.92 -5.00 -6.46
N THR A 51 4.48 -5.10 -5.27
CA THR A 51 3.77 -5.59 -4.08
C THR A 51 3.56 -4.44 -3.10
N VAL A 52 2.33 -4.28 -2.65
CA VAL A 52 1.95 -3.34 -1.59
C VAL A 52 1.52 -4.14 -0.37
N THR A 53 2.19 -3.95 0.74
CA THR A 53 1.86 -4.57 2.02
C THR A 53 1.58 -3.48 3.06
N VAL A 54 0.39 -3.49 3.64
CA VAL A 54 0.04 -2.64 4.78
C VAL A 54 -0.20 -3.53 5.99
N ILE A 55 0.53 -3.28 7.06
CA ILE A 55 0.51 -4.08 8.29
C ILE A 55 -0.03 -3.23 9.42
N ALA A 56 -1.22 -3.56 9.89
CA ALA A 56 -1.83 -2.93 11.06
C ALA A 56 -1.48 -3.71 12.33
N SER A 57 -0.93 -3.02 13.32
CA SER A 57 -0.54 -3.62 14.59
C SER A 57 -0.71 -2.62 15.73
N ASP A 58 -0.54 -3.08 16.98
CA ASP A 58 -0.58 -2.21 18.16
C ASP A 58 0.71 -1.37 18.24
N ARG A 59 0.68 -0.22 17.54
CA ARG A 59 1.78 0.73 17.44
C ARG A 59 1.26 2.17 17.45
N THR A 60 2.13 3.11 17.75
CA THR A 60 1.83 4.56 17.84
C THR A 60 2.61 5.38 16.82
N ASP A 61 3.17 4.71 15.81
CA ASP A 61 3.92 5.33 14.75
C ASP A 61 3.58 4.67 13.40
N THR A 62 3.92 5.31 12.32
CA THR A 62 3.80 4.78 10.95
C THR A 62 5.19 4.72 10.33
N VAL A 63 5.54 3.56 9.79
CA VAL A 63 6.81 3.33 9.11
C VAL A 63 6.55 2.96 7.66
N VAL A 64 7.29 3.57 6.74
CA VAL A 64 7.17 3.30 5.30
C VAL A 64 8.49 2.79 4.78
N ALA A 65 8.48 1.65 4.11
CA ALA A 65 9.62 1.11 3.40
C ALA A 65 9.29 0.97 1.92
N VAL A 66 10.07 1.58 1.06
CA VAL A 66 9.96 1.44 -0.39
C VAL A 66 11.25 0.83 -0.91
N ARG A 67 11.14 -0.30 -1.59
CA ARG A 67 12.29 -1.05 -2.11
C ARG A 67 12.09 -1.40 -3.59
N PRO A 68 13.16 -1.51 -4.38
CA PRO A 68 13.06 -2.12 -5.70
C PRO A 68 12.69 -3.60 -5.55
N ALA A 69 11.84 -4.14 -6.42
CA ALA A 69 11.54 -5.58 -6.43
C ALA A 69 12.78 -6.39 -6.82
N ASP A 70 13.64 -5.82 -7.68
CA ASP A 70 14.93 -6.38 -8.03
C ASP A 70 16.00 -5.28 -7.98
N ALA A 71 16.88 -5.34 -6.99
CA ALA A 71 17.97 -4.37 -6.81
C ALA A 71 19.01 -4.38 -7.94
N ALA A 72 19.06 -5.44 -8.76
CA ALA A 72 19.93 -5.51 -9.94
C ALA A 72 19.35 -4.76 -11.14
N LYS A 73 18.04 -4.50 -11.14
CA LYS A 73 17.36 -3.77 -12.22
C LYS A 73 17.35 -2.27 -11.96
N LYS A 74 18.08 -1.52 -12.77
CA LYS A 74 18.13 -0.05 -12.67
C LYS A 74 16.77 0.63 -12.78
N ALA A 75 15.82 0.02 -13.47
CA ALA A 75 14.46 0.55 -13.60
C ALA A 75 13.71 0.47 -12.27
N ASP A 76 13.79 -0.67 -11.56
CA ASP A 76 13.14 -0.89 -10.28
C ASP A 76 13.76 0.02 -9.20
N VAL A 77 15.10 0.13 -9.18
CA VAL A 77 15.82 1.04 -8.28
C VAL A 77 15.37 2.48 -8.48
N ARG A 78 15.31 2.93 -9.74
CA ARG A 78 14.85 4.29 -10.05
C ARG A 78 13.39 4.51 -9.65
N ALA A 79 12.51 3.54 -9.88
CA ALA A 79 11.11 3.64 -9.50
C ALA A 79 10.97 3.76 -7.97
N ALA A 80 11.71 2.96 -7.21
CA ALA A 80 11.73 3.06 -5.75
C ALA A 80 12.24 4.43 -5.27
N GLU A 81 13.33 4.95 -5.86
CA GLU A 81 13.89 6.27 -5.54
C GLU A 81 12.95 7.43 -5.89
N GLN A 82 12.13 7.28 -6.93
CA GLN A 82 11.19 8.30 -7.38
C GLN A 82 9.83 8.24 -6.67
N THR A 83 9.55 7.18 -5.94
CA THR A 83 8.33 7.04 -5.16
C THR A 83 8.28 8.12 -4.09
N ARG A 84 7.18 8.84 -4.04
CA ARG A 84 6.95 9.92 -3.08
C ARG A 84 6.17 9.39 -1.91
N VAL A 85 6.57 9.81 -0.73
CA VAL A 85 5.91 9.50 0.54
C VAL A 85 5.60 10.82 1.21
N ASP A 86 4.33 11.13 1.32
CA ASP A 86 3.83 12.37 1.93
C ASP A 86 2.88 12.02 3.08
N PHE A 87 3.04 12.70 4.22
CA PHE A 87 2.16 12.55 5.38
C PHE A 87 1.67 13.92 5.83
N ALA A 88 0.36 14.11 5.81
CA ALA A 88 -0.29 15.34 6.27
C ALA A 88 -1.67 15.02 6.86
N ASP A 89 -2.07 15.72 7.90
CA ASP A 89 -3.42 15.67 8.49
C ASP A 89 -3.96 14.25 8.76
N GLY A 90 -3.09 13.35 9.23
CA GLY A 90 -3.46 11.95 9.49
C GLY A 90 -3.65 11.09 8.23
N ALA A 91 -3.22 11.58 7.07
CA ALA A 91 -3.25 10.86 5.82
C ALA A 91 -1.83 10.62 5.29
N LEU A 92 -1.50 9.35 5.06
CA LEU A 92 -0.28 8.93 4.39
C LEU A 92 -0.57 8.66 2.91
N THR A 93 0.20 9.26 2.03
CA THR A 93 0.12 9.02 0.59
C THR A 93 1.45 8.52 0.06
N VAL A 94 1.43 7.36 -0.61
CA VAL A 94 2.59 6.78 -1.28
C VAL A 94 2.27 6.65 -2.76
N THR A 95 3.00 7.38 -3.61
CA THR A 95 2.69 7.44 -5.05
C THR A 95 3.95 7.26 -5.87
N THR A 96 3.91 6.31 -6.79
CA THR A 96 4.94 6.15 -7.82
C THR A 96 4.61 7.05 -9.01
N PRO A 97 5.50 7.96 -9.42
CA PRO A 97 5.25 8.83 -10.57
C PRO A 97 5.00 8.02 -11.85
N LYS A 98 3.97 8.41 -12.59
CA LYS A 98 3.69 7.86 -13.92
C LYS A 98 4.63 8.51 -14.92
N ASP A 99 5.80 7.90 -15.18
CA ASP A 99 6.69 8.37 -16.23
C ASP A 99 6.19 7.85 -17.59
N TRP A 100 6.13 8.75 -18.61
CA TRP A 100 5.75 8.39 -19.97
C TRP A 100 6.64 7.29 -20.59
N ARG A 101 7.87 7.15 -20.08
CA ARG A 101 8.83 6.12 -20.51
C ARG A 101 8.41 4.71 -20.13
N THR A 102 7.55 4.56 -19.15
CA THR A 102 6.98 3.26 -18.73
C THR A 102 6.12 2.63 -19.83
N TYR A 103 5.59 3.46 -20.74
CA TYR A 103 4.74 3.02 -21.84
C TYR A 103 5.49 2.77 -23.16
N THR A 104 6.83 2.83 -23.17
CA THR A 104 7.59 2.55 -24.39
C THR A 104 7.83 1.05 -24.55
N PRO A 105 7.88 0.51 -25.79
CA PRO A 105 8.10 -0.92 -26.04
C PRO A 105 9.42 -1.46 -25.47
N PHE A 106 10.37 -0.57 -25.20
CA PHE A 106 11.69 -0.88 -24.63
C PHE A 106 11.82 -0.46 -23.16
N GLY A 107 10.80 0.19 -22.59
CA GLY A 107 10.72 0.50 -21.17
C GLY A 107 10.14 -0.69 -20.44
N GLY A 108 10.91 -1.41 -19.63
CA GLY A 108 10.38 -2.45 -18.75
C GLY A 108 9.41 -1.84 -17.74
N ASN A 109 8.40 -2.60 -17.31
CA ASN A 109 7.53 -2.20 -16.20
C ASN A 109 8.35 -2.29 -14.90
N PRO A 110 8.80 -1.16 -14.34
CA PRO A 110 9.54 -1.19 -13.08
C PRO A 110 8.61 -1.66 -11.97
N SER A 111 9.12 -2.55 -11.14
CA SER A 111 8.40 -3.13 -10.03
C SER A 111 9.02 -2.73 -8.71
N ILE A 112 8.17 -2.38 -7.73
CA ILE A 112 8.61 -1.97 -6.40
C ILE A 112 7.87 -2.76 -5.32
N GLU A 113 8.47 -2.81 -4.14
CA GLU A 113 7.86 -3.32 -2.93
C GLU A 113 7.64 -2.16 -1.97
N VAL A 114 6.39 -1.94 -1.59
CA VAL A 114 5.99 -0.94 -0.61
C VAL A 114 5.47 -1.65 0.62
N THR A 115 6.09 -1.42 1.76
CA THR A 115 5.61 -1.90 3.06
C THR A 115 5.29 -0.70 3.93
N VAL A 116 4.08 -0.65 4.45
CA VAL A 116 3.61 0.39 5.37
C VAL A 116 3.14 -0.28 6.65
N GLU A 117 3.73 0.09 7.78
CA GLU A 117 3.30 -0.37 9.08
C GLU A 117 2.52 0.76 9.77
N VAL A 118 1.32 0.47 10.27
CA VAL A 118 0.38 1.47 10.79
C VAL A 118 -0.30 1.02 12.08
N PRO A 119 -0.87 1.94 12.86
CA PRO A 119 -1.73 1.60 13.98
C PRO A 119 -2.96 0.78 13.56
N THR A 120 -3.39 -0.12 14.45
CA THR A 120 -4.64 -0.90 14.33
C THR A 120 -5.83 0.01 14.00
N GLY A 121 -6.70 -0.44 13.10
CA GLY A 121 -7.90 0.32 12.69
C GLY A 121 -7.65 1.35 11.59
N SER A 122 -6.42 1.50 11.10
CA SER A 122 -6.11 2.41 10.00
C SER A 122 -6.83 2.01 8.71
N GLY A 123 -7.38 3.00 8.01
CA GLY A 123 -8.02 2.80 6.71
C GLY A 123 -7.01 2.61 5.58
N PHE A 124 -7.34 1.76 4.60
CA PHE A 124 -6.42 1.47 3.51
C PHE A 124 -7.07 1.62 2.12
N ARG A 125 -6.52 2.53 1.32
CA ARG A 125 -6.82 2.66 -0.11
C ARG A 125 -5.58 2.25 -0.92
N GLY A 126 -5.71 1.18 -1.72
CA GLY A 126 -4.62 0.66 -2.53
C GLY A 126 -5.01 0.57 -4.00
N THR A 127 -4.15 1.06 -4.89
CA THR A 127 -4.32 0.89 -6.34
C THR A 127 -3.02 0.40 -6.94
N ALA A 128 -3.09 -0.69 -7.71
CA ALA A 128 -1.96 -1.23 -8.43
C ALA A 128 -2.35 -1.61 -9.86
N GLY A 129 -1.45 -1.38 -10.83
CA GLY A 129 -1.64 -1.88 -12.18
C GLY A 129 -1.43 -3.38 -12.24
N VAL A 130 -0.24 -3.84 -11.88
CA VAL A 130 0.12 -5.27 -11.86
C VAL A 130 0.83 -5.60 -10.55
N GLY A 131 0.41 -6.67 -9.88
CA GLY A 131 1.08 -7.13 -8.66
C GLY A 131 0.12 -7.60 -7.58
N ARG A 132 0.51 -7.43 -6.32
CA ARG A 132 -0.26 -7.91 -5.18
C ARG A 132 -0.50 -6.79 -4.17
N ILE A 133 -1.71 -6.76 -3.60
CA ILE A 133 -2.02 -5.94 -2.43
C ILE A 133 -2.33 -6.85 -1.25
N LEU A 134 -1.61 -6.65 -0.16
CA LEU A 134 -1.77 -7.38 1.09
C LEU A 134 -2.08 -6.39 2.22
N GLY A 135 -3.22 -6.56 2.86
CA GLY A 135 -3.58 -5.93 4.13
C GLY A 135 -3.48 -6.95 5.25
N ALA A 136 -2.47 -6.83 6.10
CA ALA A 136 -2.25 -7.71 7.24
C ALA A 136 -2.68 -7.04 8.56
N GLY A 137 -3.11 -7.86 9.51
CA GLY A 137 -3.59 -7.38 10.81
C GLY A 137 -4.98 -6.76 10.75
N GLU A 138 -5.32 -5.94 11.73
CA GLU A 138 -6.65 -5.36 11.93
C GLU A 138 -6.76 -3.99 11.25
N LEU A 139 -7.14 -3.98 9.99
CA LEU A 139 -7.38 -2.78 9.19
C LEU A 139 -8.81 -2.26 9.34
N GLY A 140 -8.99 -0.95 9.23
CA GLY A 140 -10.29 -0.30 9.13
C GLY A 140 -10.97 -0.53 7.78
N ASP A 141 -11.60 0.51 7.24
CA ASP A 141 -12.21 0.44 5.90
C ASP A 141 -11.15 0.31 4.80
N CYS A 142 -11.37 -0.61 3.85
CA CYS A 142 -10.45 -0.88 2.76
C CYS A 142 -11.09 -0.62 1.38
N VAL A 143 -10.38 0.07 0.49
CA VAL A 143 -10.76 0.26 -0.91
C VAL A 143 -9.58 -0.11 -1.79
N LEU A 144 -9.64 -1.27 -2.45
CA LEU A 144 -8.50 -1.88 -3.12
C LEU A 144 -8.82 -2.18 -4.58
N GLU A 145 -7.92 -1.82 -5.48
CA GLU A 145 -8.10 -2.05 -6.91
C GLU A 145 -6.77 -2.50 -7.54
N VAL A 146 -6.81 -3.63 -8.26
CA VAL A 146 -5.67 -4.17 -9.00
C VAL A 146 -6.14 -4.53 -10.40
N SER A 147 -5.40 -4.15 -11.45
CA SER A 147 -5.78 -4.59 -12.80
C SER A 147 -5.43 -6.06 -13.02
N ALA A 148 -4.23 -6.49 -12.62
CA ALA A 148 -3.82 -7.89 -12.71
C ALA A 148 -3.00 -8.29 -11.47
N GLY A 149 -3.56 -9.20 -10.67
CA GLY A 149 -2.96 -9.72 -9.45
C GLY A 149 -3.94 -9.89 -8.31
N ASP A 150 -3.43 -10.37 -7.19
CA ASP A 150 -4.24 -10.79 -6.06
C ASP A 150 -4.42 -9.68 -5.02
N ILE A 151 -5.56 -9.69 -4.36
CA ILE A 151 -5.86 -8.86 -3.20
C ILE A 151 -6.10 -9.78 -2.00
N VAL A 152 -5.40 -9.53 -0.92
CA VAL A 152 -5.58 -10.24 0.35
C VAL A 152 -5.79 -9.24 1.47
N VAL A 153 -6.85 -9.41 2.25
CA VAL A 153 -7.08 -8.65 3.49
C VAL A 153 -7.33 -9.66 4.62
N GLU A 154 -6.47 -9.65 5.61
CA GLU A 154 -6.53 -10.67 6.67
C GLU A 154 -7.69 -10.45 7.62
N ARG A 155 -7.74 -9.33 8.32
CA ARG A 155 -8.73 -9.03 9.36
C ARG A 155 -9.30 -7.61 9.21
N PRO A 156 -10.25 -7.40 8.31
CA PRO A 156 -10.91 -6.10 8.23
C PRO A 156 -11.86 -5.90 9.41
N LEU A 157 -11.72 -4.77 10.10
CA LEU A 157 -12.63 -4.31 11.15
C LEU A 157 -13.82 -3.54 10.59
N GLY A 158 -13.72 -3.06 9.35
CA GLY A 158 -14.70 -2.25 8.64
C GLY A 158 -15.15 -2.88 7.32
N SER A 159 -15.61 -2.02 6.42
CA SER A 159 -16.06 -2.43 5.09
C SER A 159 -14.88 -2.61 4.13
N VAL A 160 -14.99 -3.56 3.19
CA VAL A 160 -14.00 -3.78 2.15
C VAL A 160 -14.64 -3.67 0.78
N THR A 161 -14.07 -2.84 -0.07
CA THR A 161 -14.35 -2.84 -1.50
C THR A 161 -13.08 -3.25 -2.23
N ALA A 162 -13.09 -4.42 -2.87
CA ALA A 162 -11.94 -4.95 -3.58
C ALA A 162 -12.31 -5.35 -5.01
N LYS A 163 -11.50 -4.88 -5.96
CA LYS A 163 -11.69 -5.15 -7.39
C LYS A 163 -10.40 -5.60 -8.05
N THR A 164 -10.49 -6.64 -8.88
CA THR A 164 -9.43 -7.01 -9.80
C THR A 164 -10.01 -7.41 -11.15
N ALA A 165 -9.29 -7.17 -12.25
CA ALA A 165 -9.73 -7.70 -13.53
C ALA A 165 -9.25 -9.16 -13.69
N GLN A 166 -8.03 -9.46 -13.22
CA GLN A 166 -7.47 -10.81 -13.29
C GLN A 166 -6.68 -11.10 -12.01
N GLY A 167 -7.18 -12.04 -11.20
CA GLY A 167 -6.58 -12.44 -9.94
C GLY A 167 -7.63 -12.80 -8.90
N ASN A 168 -7.17 -13.27 -7.77
CA ASN A 168 -8.00 -13.72 -6.67
C ASN A 168 -8.18 -12.63 -5.61
N ILE A 169 -9.32 -12.66 -4.92
CA ILE A 169 -9.55 -11.80 -3.77
C ILE A 169 -9.83 -12.71 -2.57
N ARG A 170 -9.05 -12.52 -1.51
CA ARG A 170 -9.21 -13.27 -0.27
C ARG A 170 -9.41 -12.33 0.90
N ILE A 171 -10.48 -12.57 1.65
CA ILE A 171 -10.74 -11.95 2.95
C ILE A 171 -10.58 -13.05 4.01
N GLY A 172 -9.66 -12.87 4.94
CA GLY A 172 -9.31 -13.90 5.92
C GLY A 172 -10.38 -14.05 7.01
N GLU A 173 -10.66 -12.99 7.77
CA GLU A 173 -11.61 -13.04 8.89
C GLU A 173 -12.42 -11.74 8.98
N ALA A 174 -13.59 -11.71 8.38
CA ALA A 174 -14.52 -10.59 8.49
C ALA A 174 -15.46 -10.77 9.69
N THR A 175 -15.58 -9.73 10.51
CA THR A 175 -16.44 -9.72 11.70
C THR A 175 -17.74 -8.95 11.45
N ARG A 176 -17.68 -7.83 10.75
CA ARG A 176 -18.79 -6.91 10.48
C ARG A 176 -18.54 -6.10 9.22
N GLY A 177 -19.53 -5.35 8.78
CA GLY A 177 -19.40 -4.41 7.66
C GLY A 177 -19.90 -4.98 6.34
N VAL A 178 -19.53 -4.29 5.27
CA VAL A 178 -19.96 -4.61 3.90
C VAL A 178 -18.77 -4.98 3.05
N LEU A 179 -18.75 -6.21 2.55
CA LEU A 179 -17.73 -6.69 1.63
C LEU A 179 -18.28 -6.61 0.20
N ARG A 180 -17.68 -5.80 -0.66
CA ARG A 180 -17.94 -5.72 -2.09
C ARG A 180 -16.72 -6.21 -2.85
N LEU A 181 -16.82 -7.43 -3.38
CA LEU A 181 -15.72 -8.12 -4.01
C LEU A 181 -16.07 -8.40 -5.48
N GLU A 182 -15.20 -7.97 -6.40
CA GLU A 182 -15.44 -8.13 -7.83
C GLU A 182 -14.17 -8.57 -8.54
N THR A 183 -14.24 -9.68 -9.29
CA THR A 183 -13.21 -10.11 -10.21
C THR A 183 -13.81 -10.50 -11.56
N SER A 184 -13.06 -10.27 -12.65
CA SER A 184 -13.49 -10.80 -13.95
C SER A 184 -12.99 -12.23 -14.13
N VAL A 185 -11.74 -12.52 -13.76
CA VAL A 185 -11.15 -13.86 -13.84
C VAL A 185 -10.39 -14.14 -12.55
N GLY A 186 -10.88 -15.08 -11.76
CA GLY A 186 -10.26 -15.49 -10.50
C GLY A 186 -11.29 -15.90 -9.45
N ASP A 187 -10.81 -16.42 -8.36
CA ASP A 187 -11.60 -16.91 -7.26
C ASP A 187 -11.79 -15.85 -6.17
N LEU A 188 -12.93 -15.88 -5.50
CA LEU A 188 -13.26 -15.07 -4.34
C LEU A 188 -13.35 -15.97 -3.11
N GLU A 189 -12.57 -15.71 -2.08
CA GLU A 189 -12.59 -16.44 -0.82
C GLU A 189 -12.92 -15.49 0.33
N VAL A 190 -13.91 -15.83 1.12
CA VAL A 190 -14.35 -15.02 2.27
C VAL A 190 -14.45 -15.86 3.51
N GLY A 191 -13.61 -15.55 4.49
CA GLY A 191 -13.70 -16.07 5.85
C GLY A 191 -14.62 -15.18 6.70
N ILE A 192 -15.61 -15.77 7.35
CA ILE A 192 -16.48 -15.11 8.31
C ILE A 192 -16.10 -15.57 9.71
N ARG A 193 -15.94 -14.63 10.61
CA ARG A 193 -15.62 -14.93 12.01
C ARG A 193 -16.73 -15.80 12.64
N PRO A 194 -16.39 -16.89 13.34
CA PRO A 194 -17.38 -17.65 14.10
C PRO A 194 -18.14 -16.73 15.07
N GLY A 195 -19.48 -16.86 15.08
CA GLY A 195 -20.34 -15.99 15.89
C GLY A 195 -20.79 -14.69 15.22
N SER A 196 -20.35 -14.41 13.97
CA SER A 196 -20.93 -13.34 13.14
C SER A 196 -21.96 -13.90 12.18
N ALA A 197 -23.07 -13.17 11.99
CA ALA A 197 -24.06 -13.48 10.96
C ALA A 197 -23.56 -13.03 9.58
N ALA A 198 -23.85 -13.79 8.53
CA ALA A 198 -23.51 -13.41 7.17
C ALA A 198 -24.76 -13.32 6.28
N ARG A 199 -24.92 -12.21 5.56
CA ARG A 199 -25.89 -12.08 4.47
C ARG A 199 -25.13 -12.10 3.15
N LEU A 200 -25.46 -13.06 2.29
CA LEU A 200 -24.72 -13.33 1.07
C LEU A 200 -25.53 -12.97 -0.16
N GLU A 201 -24.93 -12.21 -1.07
CA GLU A 201 -25.45 -11.95 -2.40
C GLU A 201 -24.28 -12.22 -3.38
N THR A 202 -24.35 -13.36 -4.06
CA THR A 202 -23.28 -13.85 -4.91
C THR A 202 -23.75 -14.01 -6.34
N THR A 203 -22.91 -13.61 -7.29
CA THR A 203 -23.18 -13.77 -8.73
C THR A 203 -21.94 -14.32 -9.40
N VAL A 204 -22.06 -15.49 -10.04
CA VAL A 204 -20.99 -16.11 -10.82
C VAL A 204 -21.54 -16.42 -12.21
N ALA A 205 -20.84 -15.97 -13.27
CA ALA A 205 -21.27 -16.27 -14.64
C ALA A 205 -20.79 -17.65 -15.09
N SER A 206 -19.56 -18.03 -14.72
CA SER A 206 -18.98 -19.36 -15.00
C SER A 206 -18.11 -19.79 -13.83
N GLY A 207 -18.51 -20.84 -13.14
CA GLY A 207 -17.88 -21.35 -11.93
C GLY A 207 -18.90 -21.83 -10.91
N ALA A 208 -18.50 -22.03 -9.67
CA ALA A 208 -19.34 -22.52 -8.59
C ALA A 208 -19.36 -21.57 -7.39
N VAL A 209 -20.45 -21.57 -6.65
CA VAL A 209 -20.57 -20.91 -5.34
C VAL A 209 -20.61 -21.99 -4.27
N HIS A 210 -19.65 -21.97 -3.38
CA HIS A 210 -19.52 -22.88 -2.25
C HIS A 210 -19.76 -22.11 -0.94
N ASN A 211 -20.97 -22.24 -0.40
CA ASN A 211 -21.27 -21.72 0.93
C ASN A 211 -21.08 -22.85 1.96
N GLN A 212 -20.05 -22.70 2.80
CA GLN A 212 -19.71 -23.64 3.86
C GLN A 212 -20.11 -23.13 5.26
N LEU A 213 -20.86 -22.02 5.32
CA LEU A 213 -21.45 -21.54 6.56
C LEU A 213 -22.64 -22.43 6.91
N GLY A 214 -22.74 -22.86 8.17
CA GLY A 214 -23.93 -23.54 8.66
C GLY A 214 -25.19 -22.66 8.58
N PRO A 215 -26.38 -23.26 8.62
CA PRO A 215 -27.63 -22.51 8.69
C PRO A 215 -27.60 -21.64 9.97
N VAL A 216 -28.01 -20.39 9.81
CA VAL A 216 -28.18 -19.48 10.93
C VAL A 216 -29.55 -19.80 11.55
N ASP A 217 -29.58 -20.36 12.76
CA ASP A 217 -30.82 -20.53 13.52
C ASP A 217 -31.43 -19.17 13.82
N GLY A 218 -32.65 -18.96 13.34
CA GLY A 218 -33.32 -17.68 13.13
C GLY A 218 -33.76 -16.91 14.38
N ALA A 219 -33.03 -16.95 15.49
CA ALA A 219 -33.36 -16.19 16.68
C ALA A 219 -32.15 -15.76 17.52
N GLN A 220 -30.93 -15.83 16.98
CA GLN A 220 -29.78 -15.31 17.70
C GLN A 220 -29.58 -13.84 17.32
N ASP A 221 -29.62 -12.96 18.30
CA ASP A 221 -29.15 -11.57 18.15
C ASP A 221 -27.64 -11.62 17.91
N TYR A 222 -27.25 -11.65 16.64
CA TYR A 222 -25.85 -11.53 16.27
C TYR A 222 -25.41 -10.07 16.48
N GLU A 223 -24.51 -9.88 17.38
CA GLU A 223 -23.91 -8.57 17.67
C GLU A 223 -23.23 -7.97 16.43
N HIS A 224 -22.80 -8.85 15.51
CA HIS A 224 -22.10 -8.48 14.29
C HIS A 224 -22.70 -9.14 13.05
N THR A 225 -22.91 -8.35 12.02
CA THR A 225 -23.40 -8.82 10.72
C THR A 225 -22.44 -8.41 9.60
N VAL A 226 -22.06 -9.38 8.78
CA VAL A 226 -21.29 -9.18 7.54
C VAL A 226 -22.24 -9.28 6.35
N ARG A 227 -22.23 -8.27 5.47
CA ARG A 227 -22.94 -8.33 4.18
C ARG A 227 -21.94 -8.54 3.08
N VAL A 228 -22.04 -9.65 2.37
CA VAL A 228 -21.11 -10.03 1.30
C VAL A 228 -21.79 -9.90 -0.05
N TYR A 229 -21.26 -9.02 -0.90
CA TYR A 229 -21.59 -8.88 -2.31
C TYR A 229 -20.39 -9.37 -3.11
N ALA A 230 -20.44 -10.59 -3.63
CA ALA A 230 -19.32 -11.20 -4.36
C ALA A 230 -19.72 -11.48 -5.81
N ARG A 231 -18.93 -10.97 -6.74
CA ARG A 231 -19.16 -11.13 -8.18
C ARG A 231 -17.91 -11.62 -8.88
N SER A 232 -18.02 -12.77 -9.57
CA SER A 232 -16.98 -13.28 -10.47
C SER A 232 -17.58 -13.58 -11.84
N ALA A 233 -16.89 -13.21 -12.93
CA ALA A 233 -17.34 -13.63 -14.24
C ALA A 233 -16.84 -15.04 -14.55
N LEU A 234 -15.57 -15.35 -14.25
CA LEU A 234 -14.96 -16.68 -14.43
C LEU A 234 -14.14 -17.04 -13.17
N GLY A 235 -14.63 -18.00 -12.38
CA GLY A 235 -14.00 -18.47 -11.16
C GLY A 235 -15.01 -18.87 -10.11
N ASN A 236 -14.57 -19.27 -8.94
CA ASN A 236 -15.40 -19.75 -7.86
C ASN A 236 -15.55 -18.71 -6.75
N VAL A 237 -16.64 -18.81 -6.00
CA VAL A 237 -16.84 -18.05 -4.77
C VAL A 237 -16.93 -19.02 -3.62
N VAL A 238 -16.02 -18.92 -2.67
CA VAL A 238 -15.99 -19.76 -1.47
C VAL A 238 -16.24 -18.89 -0.24
N ILE A 239 -17.24 -19.24 0.54
CA ILE A 239 -17.57 -18.54 1.79
C ILE A 239 -17.57 -19.58 2.90
N GLN A 240 -16.73 -19.36 3.92
CA GLN A 240 -16.52 -20.31 4.99
C GLN A 240 -16.31 -19.60 6.33
N HIS A 241 -16.33 -20.36 7.42
CA HIS A 241 -15.83 -19.82 8.69
C HIS A 241 -14.32 -19.60 8.61
N ALA A 242 -13.86 -18.46 9.14
CA ALA A 242 -12.44 -18.22 9.27
C ALA A 242 -11.81 -19.34 10.10
N SER A 243 -10.72 -19.92 9.60
CA SER A 243 -9.92 -20.86 10.38
C SER A 243 -9.23 -20.11 11.50
N ALA A 244 -9.31 -20.63 12.73
CA ALA A 244 -8.52 -20.07 13.83
C ALA A 244 -7.04 -20.18 13.45
N ALA A 245 -6.35 -19.03 13.50
CA ALA A 245 -4.91 -18.94 13.29
C ALA A 245 -4.15 -19.37 14.54
#